data_def44f9c12b41ce85be924b1c68ea07e
#
_entry.id   def44f9c12b41ce85be924b1c68ea07e
#
_cell.length_a   1.000
_cell.length_b   1.000
_cell.length_c   1.000
_cell.angle_alpha   90.00
_cell.angle_beta   90.00
_cell.angle_gamma   90.00
#
_symmetry.space_group_name_H-M   'P 1'
#
loop_
_entity.id
_entity.type
_entity.pdbx_description
1 polymer ?
#
loop_
_entity_poly.entity_id
_entity_poly.type
_entity_poly.pdbx_seq_one_letter_code
_entity_poly.pdbx_strand_id
1 'polypeptide(L)'
;SKLPQGLKYVPGSSNYDEPKVVENSDGTTTLTWEIYNCTAGELINPITYKAHINEETQNGKQYTVSAIISEIIKDGETGKLGNKPLEYRTSTNTIQIINLSSYSLYKTTETPIIEINGLIHYKVTAINKTDDPITDFQLLDILPYNGDNRGTNFNGTVTAKKIDITQINSLTSETIDNSNLNIYITNQESVRTGVTAKDEDLGKTSIWNTVAPGESINSDVTAYAVIGKIAARTRLEIDIYLQTNGNKPSDTYKNSASAQINKETEAMETPVITVQDVKRSLSGKVWFDENKDGIINDGEELLSNVTVTLINEDGTPAIDNSGDVIPATKTDSNGDYYFEDMVKANYKIKVEVTDSEKEITIKNAGTNQEINSKFNKDQMTDVITELNSVASPVISKN
;
A
#
# COMPACT_ATOMS: atom_id res chain seq x y z
N SER A 1 -5.87 -0.91 17.93
CA SER A 1 -5.28 0.41 17.68
C SER A 1 -5.32 1.24 18.96
N LYS A 2 -4.29 2.03 19.21
CA LYS A 2 -4.22 2.93 20.37
C LYS A 2 -4.20 4.38 19.87
N LEU A 3 -5.26 5.12 20.22
CA LEU A 3 -5.36 6.54 19.98
C LEU A 3 -4.69 7.32 21.12
N PRO A 4 -3.86 8.32 20.84
CA PRO A 4 -3.28 9.17 21.87
C PRO A 4 -4.33 10.09 22.51
N GLN A 5 -3.98 10.65 23.67
CA GLN A 5 -4.82 11.65 24.35
C GLN A 5 -5.14 12.82 23.42
N GLY A 6 -6.42 13.17 23.31
CA GLY A 6 -6.93 14.24 22.44
C GLY A 6 -7.54 13.74 21.12
N LEU A 7 -7.40 12.46 20.80
CA LEU A 7 -8.16 11.82 19.73
C LEU A 7 -9.27 10.95 20.31
N LYS A 8 -10.47 11.07 19.77
CA LYS A 8 -11.62 10.24 20.14
C LYS A 8 -12.15 9.48 18.93
N TYR A 9 -12.40 8.20 19.10
CA TYR A 9 -13.05 7.39 18.09
C TYR A 9 -14.45 7.95 17.76
N VAL A 10 -14.82 7.94 16.49
CA VAL A 10 -16.16 8.31 16.03
C VAL A 10 -16.98 7.02 15.87
N PRO A 11 -17.96 6.74 16.74
CA PRO A 11 -18.80 5.55 16.65
C PRO A 11 -19.51 5.45 15.29
N GLY A 12 -19.65 4.24 14.75
CA GLY A 12 -20.24 3.98 13.44
C GLY A 12 -19.35 4.35 12.24
N SER A 13 -18.09 4.68 12.46
CA SER A 13 -17.16 5.07 11.38
C SER A 13 -16.25 3.94 10.90
N SER A 14 -16.27 2.79 11.57
CA SER A 14 -15.49 1.62 11.14
C SER A 14 -16.10 0.99 9.87
N ASN A 15 -15.24 0.61 8.93
CA ASN A 15 -15.65 -0.19 7.76
C ASN A 15 -15.74 -1.70 8.07
N TYR A 16 -15.41 -2.07 9.30
CA TYR A 16 -15.52 -3.41 9.88
C TYR A 16 -16.52 -3.36 11.05
N ASP A 17 -16.60 -4.41 11.85
CA ASP A 17 -17.40 -4.38 13.08
C ASP A 17 -16.99 -3.22 13.99
N GLU A 18 -17.89 -2.77 14.88
CA GLU A 18 -17.55 -1.76 15.87
C GLU A 18 -16.48 -2.28 16.83
N PRO A 19 -15.42 -1.49 17.10
CA PRO A 19 -14.38 -1.91 18.01
C PRO A 19 -14.86 -1.92 19.46
N LYS A 20 -14.27 -2.78 20.27
CA LYS A 20 -14.32 -2.59 21.71
C LYS A 20 -13.48 -1.36 22.06
N VAL A 21 -14.12 -0.34 22.62
CA VAL A 21 -13.47 0.94 23.00
C VAL A 21 -13.17 0.93 24.48
N VAL A 22 -11.91 1.18 24.85
CA VAL A 22 -11.47 1.28 26.24
C VAL A 22 -10.70 2.59 26.43
N GLU A 23 -11.23 3.48 27.26
CA GLU A 23 -10.51 4.67 27.71
C GLU A 23 -9.53 4.28 28.83
N ASN A 24 -8.25 4.57 28.64
CA ASN A 24 -7.19 4.23 29.55
C ASN A 24 -6.95 5.35 30.57
N SER A 25 -6.40 5.02 31.74
CA SER A 25 -6.09 5.99 32.78
C SER A 25 -5.05 7.05 32.38
N ASP A 26 -4.27 6.79 31.32
CA ASP A 26 -3.30 7.73 30.74
C ASP A 26 -3.95 8.70 29.71
N GLY A 27 -5.27 8.67 29.57
CA GLY A 27 -6.02 9.51 28.65
C GLY A 27 -5.98 9.03 27.21
N THR A 28 -5.34 7.91 26.91
CA THR A 28 -5.37 7.27 25.59
C THR A 28 -6.61 6.40 25.43
N THR A 29 -7.00 6.07 24.19
CA THR A 29 -8.12 5.17 23.91
C THR A 29 -7.62 3.95 23.13
N THR A 30 -7.94 2.75 23.63
CA THR A 30 -7.64 1.50 22.94
C THR A 30 -8.88 1.04 22.17
N LEU A 31 -8.70 0.78 20.88
CA LEU A 31 -9.70 0.21 19.98
C LEU A 31 -9.28 -1.22 19.64
N THR A 32 -10.14 -2.19 19.89
CA THR A 32 -9.85 -3.60 19.62
C THR A 32 -10.90 -4.18 18.67
N TRP A 33 -10.44 -4.74 17.57
CA TRP A 33 -11.23 -5.55 16.65
C TRP A 33 -10.80 -7.01 16.77
N GLU A 34 -11.75 -7.91 16.73
CA GLU A 34 -11.52 -9.35 16.67
C GLU A 34 -11.83 -9.83 15.26
N ILE A 35 -10.82 -10.41 14.61
CA ILE A 35 -10.93 -10.91 13.23
C ILE A 35 -10.88 -12.42 13.31
N TYR A 36 -11.96 -13.07 12.88
CA TYR A 36 -12.12 -14.51 12.96
C TYR A 36 -11.82 -15.20 11.62
N ASN A 37 -11.44 -16.46 11.69
CA ASN A 37 -11.23 -17.33 10.53
C ASN A 37 -10.12 -16.88 9.55
N CYS A 38 -9.08 -16.21 10.07
CA CYS A 38 -7.92 -15.87 9.26
C CYS A 38 -7.10 -17.12 8.93
N THR A 39 -6.86 -17.35 7.66
CA THR A 39 -5.96 -18.39 7.18
C THR A 39 -4.53 -17.86 7.03
N ALA A 40 -3.55 -18.75 7.07
CA ALA A 40 -2.16 -18.35 6.87
C ALA A 40 -1.98 -17.78 5.45
N GLY A 41 -1.40 -16.57 5.36
CA GLY A 41 -1.21 -15.87 4.09
C GLY A 41 -2.40 -15.05 3.60
N GLU A 42 -3.53 -15.05 4.30
CA GLU A 42 -4.69 -14.23 3.95
C GLU A 42 -4.42 -12.74 4.17
N LEU A 43 -4.70 -11.93 3.15
CA LEU A 43 -4.67 -10.48 3.26
C LEU A 43 -5.97 -9.99 3.91
N ILE A 44 -5.85 -9.47 5.12
CA ILE A 44 -6.98 -8.82 5.79
C ILE A 44 -7.20 -7.45 5.16
N ASN A 45 -8.43 -7.18 4.75
CA ASN A 45 -8.81 -5.85 4.27
C ASN A 45 -8.49 -4.79 5.34
N PRO A 46 -7.91 -3.63 4.95
CA PRO A 46 -7.61 -2.58 5.89
C PRO A 46 -8.84 -2.16 6.70
N ILE A 47 -8.72 -2.16 8.02
CA ILE A 47 -9.74 -1.60 8.89
C ILE A 47 -9.54 -0.08 8.93
N THR A 48 -10.53 0.65 8.45
CA THR A 48 -10.56 2.11 8.47
C THR A 48 -11.60 2.62 9.45
N TYR A 49 -11.30 3.72 10.10
CA TYR A 49 -12.22 4.39 11.04
C TYR A 49 -11.89 5.87 11.12
N LYS A 50 -12.80 6.66 11.67
CA LYS A 50 -12.60 8.08 11.91
C LYS A 50 -12.29 8.33 13.37
N ALA A 51 -11.38 9.28 13.62
CA ALA A 51 -11.13 9.83 14.93
C ALA A 51 -11.35 11.35 14.91
N HIS A 52 -12.03 11.85 15.93
CA HIS A 52 -12.26 13.30 16.11
C HIS A 52 -11.11 13.89 16.92
N ILE A 53 -10.63 15.05 16.46
CA ILE A 53 -9.61 15.85 17.15
C ILE A 53 -10.32 16.99 17.88
N ASN A 54 -9.97 17.23 19.14
CA ASN A 54 -10.54 18.34 19.91
C ASN A 54 -10.18 19.68 19.24
N GLU A 55 -11.15 20.56 19.06
CA GLU A 55 -11.00 21.87 18.43
C GLU A 55 -10.00 22.81 19.18
N GLU A 56 -9.73 22.53 20.46
CA GLU A 56 -8.75 23.28 21.26
C GLU A 56 -7.29 22.82 21.05
N THR A 57 -7.05 21.96 20.08
CA THR A 57 -5.71 21.39 19.83
C THR A 57 -4.73 22.48 19.43
N GLN A 58 -3.64 22.60 20.16
CA GLN A 58 -2.57 23.57 19.90
C GLN A 58 -1.88 23.33 18.57
N ASN A 59 -1.51 24.42 17.88
CA ASN A 59 -0.69 24.39 16.68
C ASN A 59 0.62 23.64 16.90
N GLY A 60 1.01 22.80 15.95
CA GLY A 60 2.24 22.01 15.99
C GLY A 60 2.15 20.71 16.82
N LYS A 61 1.00 20.44 17.46
CA LYS A 61 0.86 19.19 18.25
C LYS A 61 0.88 17.97 17.33
N GLN A 62 1.68 17.01 17.71
CA GLN A 62 1.77 15.70 17.04
C GLN A 62 0.93 14.65 17.78
N TYR A 63 0.22 13.86 17.01
CA TYR A 63 -0.51 12.68 17.48
C TYR A 63 0.04 11.43 16.82
N THR A 64 0.58 10.51 17.62
CA THR A 64 1.03 9.22 17.13
C THR A 64 0.00 8.15 17.47
N VAL A 65 -0.60 7.59 16.45
CA VAL A 65 -1.50 6.43 16.56
C VAL A 65 -0.67 5.17 16.36
N SER A 66 -0.89 4.16 17.19
CA SER A 66 -0.24 2.87 17.04
C SER A 66 -1.28 1.76 16.82
N ALA A 67 -0.94 0.79 16.00
CA ALA A 67 -1.71 -0.43 15.83
C ALA A 67 -0.83 -1.65 16.14
N ILE A 68 -1.41 -2.62 16.82
CA ILE A 68 -0.75 -3.87 17.19
C ILE A 68 -1.66 -5.02 16.73
N ILE A 69 -1.08 -6.00 16.06
CA ILE A 69 -1.74 -7.26 15.74
C ILE A 69 -1.31 -8.30 16.78
N SER A 70 -2.26 -9.02 17.33
CA SER A 70 -2.00 -10.11 18.28
C SER A 70 -2.96 -11.27 18.02
N GLU A 71 -2.49 -12.47 18.30
CA GLU A 71 -3.31 -13.66 18.33
C GLU A 71 -4.17 -13.66 19.59
N ILE A 72 -5.45 -14.04 19.47
CA ILE A 72 -6.33 -14.27 20.63
C ILE A 72 -6.23 -15.74 20.98
N ILE A 73 -5.64 -16.03 22.16
CA ILE A 73 -5.71 -17.38 22.75
C ILE A 73 -7.02 -17.49 23.53
N LYS A 74 -7.67 -18.67 23.51
CA LYS A 74 -8.82 -18.98 24.35
C LYS A 74 -8.53 -18.53 25.79
N ASP A 75 -9.48 -17.78 26.40
CA ASP A 75 -9.46 -17.25 27.76
C ASP A 75 -8.99 -15.79 27.94
N GLY A 76 -8.95 -14.99 26.88
CA GLY A 76 -8.69 -13.53 26.98
C GLY A 76 -7.21 -13.15 27.13
N GLU A 77 -6.30 -14.09 27.05
CA GLU A 77 -4.86 -13.78 26.97
C GLU A 77 -4.48 -13.41 25.53
N THR A 78 -3.73 -12.31 25.38
CA THR A 78 -3.15 -11.93 24.10
C THR A 78 -1.94 -12.80 23.80
N GLY A 79 -2.06 -13.69 22.84
CA GLY A 79 -0.97 -14.51 22.34
C GLY A 79 0.06 -13.72 21.53
N LYS A 80 1.20 -14.32 21.34
CA LYS A 80 2.20 -13.85 20.38
C LYS A 80 1.79 -14.37 19.00
N LEU A 81 1.79 -13.50 18.00
CA LEU A 81 1.62 -13.92 16.60
C LEU A 81 2.89 -14.70 16.20
N GLY A 82 2.87 -16.03 16.37
CA GLY A 82 4.05 -16.86 16.27
C GLY A 82 5.16 -16.39 17.23
N ASN A 83 6.42 -16.55 16.82
CA ASN A 83 7.58 -16.08 17.60
C ASN A 83 8.03 -14.65 17.20
N LYS A 84 7.19 -13.88 16.51
CA LYS A 84 7.57 -12.53 16.04
C LYS A 84 7.62 -11.54 17.19
N PRO A 85 8.71 -10.78 17.37
CA PRO A 85 8.83 -9.70 18.34
C PRO A 85 7.73 -8.62 18.15
N LEU A 86 7.44 -7.85 19.19
CA LEU A 86 6.41 -6.81 19.19
C LEU A 86 6.64 -5.76 18.08
N GLU A 87 7.88 -5.43 17.80
CA GLU A 87 8.28 -4.49 16.76
C GLU A 87 7.80 -4.89 15.35
N TYR A 88 7.76 -6.19 15.04
CA TYR A 88 7.22 -6.69 13.76
C TYR A 88 5.69 -6.76 13.70
N ARG A 89 5.02 -6.50 14.81
CA ARG A 89 3.57 -6.55 14.96
C ARG A 89 2.97 -5.18 15.25
N THR A 90 3.81 -4.15 15.35
CA THR A 90 3.41 -2.79 15.68
C THR A 90 3.67 -1.88 14.50
N SER A 91 2.66 -1.09 14.14
CA SER A 91 2.78 0.02 13.20
C SER A 91 2.38 1.30 13.90
N THR A 92 3.07 2.39 13.56
CA THR A 92 2.76 3.72 14.09
C THR A 92 2.61 4.70 12.95
N ASN A 93 1.66 5.63 13.11
CA ASN A 93 1.50 6.76 12.21
C ASN A 93 1.39 8.06 13.05
N THR A 94 2.06 9.12 12.63
CA THR A 94 2.03 10.41 13.34
C THR A 94 1.41 11.47 12.44
N ILE A 95 0.45 12.19 12.99
CA ILE A 95 -0.20 13.35 12.38
C ILE A 95 0.26 14.57 13.15
N GLN A 96 0.81 15.57 12.45
CA GLN A 96 1.07 16.90 13.01
C GLN A 96 -0.07 17.83 12.63
N ILE A 97 -0.66 18.50 13.62
CA ILE A 97 -1.73 19.46 13.40
C ILE A 97 -1.15 20.86 13.41
N ILE A 98 -1.43 21.57 12.33
CA ILE A 98 -1.19 22.99 12.21
C ILE A 98 -2.56 23.67 12.25
N ASN A 99 -2.89 24.25 13.38
CA ASN A 99 -4.16 24.94 13.58
C ASN A 99 -3.88 26.45 13.63
N LEU A 100 -3.99 27.11 12.48
CA LEU A 100 -4.20 28.53 12.42
C LEU A 100 -5.67 28.79 12.80
N SER A 101 -5.99 29.84 13.54
CA SER A 101 -7.35 30.09 14.03
C SER A 101 -8.43 30.09 12.94
N SER A 102 -8.04 30.36 11.70
CA SER A 102 -8.90 30.39 10.51
C SER A 102 -8.67 29.26 9.54
N TYR A 103 -7.59 28.49 9.68
CA TYR A 103 -7.16 27.45 8.75
C TYR A 103 -6.64 26.24 9.50
N SER A 104 -6.73 25.07 8.87
CA SER A 104 -6.01 23.87 9.32
C SER A 104 -5.17 23.34 8.16
N LEU A 105 -3.94 22.89 8.48
CA LEU A 105 -3.03 22.34 7.51
C LEU A 105 -2.33 21.10 8.12
N TYR A 106 -2.36 19.97 7.42
CA TYR A 106 -1.67 18.76 7.86
C TYR A 106 -1.29 17.87 6.68
N LYS A 107 -0.30 17.03 6.91
CA LYS A 107 0.17 16.04 5.94
C LYS A 107 0.16 14.65 6.56
N THR A 108 -0.34 13.69 5.81
CA THR A 108 -0.42 12.29 6.22
C THR A 108 0.22 11.36 5.20
N THR A 109 0.46 10.13 5.60
CA THR A 109 0.67 9.02 4.68
C THR A 109 -0.48 8.04 4.81
N GLU A 110 -1.09 7.70 3.67
CA GLU A 110 -2.16 6.72 3.60
C GLU A 110 -1.60 5.29 3.52
N THR A 111 -0.29 5.16 3.27
CA THR A 111 0.43 3.89 3.17
C THR A 111 1.63 3.86 4.14
N PRO A 112 1.40 3.74 5.47
CA PRO A 112 2.48 3.75 6.46
C PRO A 112 3.44 2.56 6.32
N ILE A 113 3.00 1.51 5.67
CA ILE A 113 3.75 0.31 5.37
C ILE A 113 3.52 -0.02 3.90
N ILE A 114 4.59 -0.28 3.17
CA ILE A 114 4.55 -0.75 1.79
C ILE A 114 5.35 -2.03 1.65
N GLU A 115 5.06 -2.77 0.60
CA GLU A 115 5.86 -3.91 0.18
C GLU A 115 6.96 -3.49 -0.80
N ILE A 116 7.81 -4.44 -1.17
CA ILE A 116 8.77 -4.24 -2.24
C ILE A 116 8.03 -3.86 -3.54
N ASN A 117 8.54 -2.83 -4.21
CA ASN A 117 7.90 -2.21 -5.39
C ASN A 117 6.49 -1.68 -5.11
N GLY A 118 6.19 -1.34 -3.86
CA GLY A 118 4.89 -0.83 -3.44
C GLY A 118 4.65 0.62 -3.86
N LEU A 119 3.38 1.01 -3.81
CA LEU A 119 2.93 2.38 -4.06
C LEU A 119 2.90 3.16 -2.74
N ILE A 120 3.51 4.34 -2.74
CA ILE A 120 3.42 5.31 -1.65
C ILE A 120 2.31 6.30 -1.96
N HIS A 121 1.47 6.59 -0.98
CA HIS A 121 0.43 7.60 -1.07
C HIS A 121 0.58 8.60 0.08
N TYR A 122 0.93 9.84 -0.23
CA TYR A 122 0.90 10.96 0.70
C TYR A 122 -0.28 11.87 0.40
N LYS A 123 -0.82 12.47 1.44
CA LYS A 123 -1.92 13.44 1.35
C LYS A 123 -1.59 14.70 2.14
N VAL A 124 -1.78 15.87 1.53
CA VAL A 124 -1.82 17.14 2.20
C VAL A 124 -3.27 17.61 2.26
N THR A 125 -3.72 18.04 3.43
CA THR A 125 -5.05 18.61 3.62
C THR A 125 -4.94 20.03 4.15
N ALA A 126 -5.56 20.98 3.44
CA ALA A 126 -5.73 22.35 3.87
C ALA A 126 -7.22 22.65 4.04
N ILE A 127 -7.61 23.22 5.18
CA ILE A 127 -9.03 23.55 5.46
C ILE A 127 -9.15 25.03 5.68
N ASN A 128 -9.91 25.70 4.83
CA ASN A 128 -10.36 27.06 5.03
C ASN A 128 -11.66 27.05 5.86
N LYS A 129 -11.58 27.51 7.12
CA LYS A 129 -12.71 27.56 8.07
C LYS A 129 -13.47 28.88 8.02
N THR A 130 -13.06 29.81 7.16
CA THR A 130 -13.64 31.18 7.09
C THR A 130 -14.69 31.30 5.98
N ASP A 131 -15.48 32.34 6.03
CA ASP A 131 -16.44 32.70 4.97
C ASP A 131 -15.79 33.46 3.79
N ASP A 132 -14.48 33.76 3.91
CA ASP A 132 -13.69 34.38 2.86
C ASP A 132 -12.77 33.35 2.18
N PRO A 133 -12.50 33.45 0.88
CA PRO A 133 -11.55 32.57 0.21
C PRO A 133 -10.10 32.90 0.64
N ILE A 134 -9.26 31.87 0.69
CA ILE A 134 -7.81 32.03 0.69
C ILE A 134 -7.40 32.42 -0.74
N THR A 135 -6.84 33.61 -0.91
CA THR A 135 -6.47 34.11 -2.23
C THR A 135 -5.02 33.88 -2.60
N ASP A 136 -4.19 33.52 -1.63
CA ASP A 136 -2.75 33.32 -1.77
C ASP A 136 -2.36 32.02 -1.05
N PHE A 137 -2.58 30.90 -1.73
CA PHE A 137 -2.16 29.57 -1.29
C PHE A 137 -1.00 29.09 -2.16
N GLN A 138 0.10 28.71 -1.54
CA GLN A 138 1.24 28.06 -2.18
C GLN A 138 1.66 26.87 -1.35
N LEU A 139 1.83 25.72 -1.97
CA LEU A 139 2.40 24.50 -1.40
C LEU A 139 3.63 24.11 -2.19
N LEU A 140 4.72 23.80 -1.51
CA LEU A 140 5.89 23.11 -2.07
C LEU A 140 6.10 21.81 -1.32
N ASP A 141 6.20 20.73 -2.05
CA ASP A 141 6.44 19.39 -1.55
C ASP A 141 7.70 18.82 -2.22
N ILE A 142 8.70 18.51 -1.41
CA ILE A 142 9.96 17.92 -1.88
C ILE A 142 9.92 16.43 -1.64
N LEU A 143 9.90 15.66 -2.73
CA LEU A 143 9.78 14.19 -2.68
C LEU A 143 10.94 13.56 -1.90
N PRO A 144 10.74 12.36 -1.32
CA PRO A 144 11.79 11.64 -0.60
C PRO A 144 13.02 11.37 -1.47
N TYR A 145 14.21 11.59 -0.92
CA TYR A 145 15.48 11.25 -1.57
C TYR A 145 16.54 10.89 -0.52
N ASN A 146 17.48 10.03 -0.90
CA ASN A 146 18.58 9.67 -0.01
C ASN A 146 19.46 10.91 0.32
N GLY A 147 19.74 11.10 1.59
CA GLY A 147 20.48 12.27 2.08
C GLY A 147 19.61 13.51 2.36
N ASP A 148 18.30 13.37 2.42
CA ASP A 148 17.36 14.45 2.74
C ASP A 148 17.37 14.88 4.22
N ASN A 149 18.13 14.20 5.07
CA ASN A 149 18.25 14.42 6.53
C ASN A 149 16.91 14.33 7.29
N ARG A 150 15.88 13.72 6.69
CA ARG A 150 14.55 13.54 7.27
C ARG A 150 14.32 12.13 7.83
N GLY A 151 15.22 11.21 7.56
CA GLY A 151 15.08 9.79 7.89
C GLY A 151 14.69 8.92 6.69
N THR A 152 14.83 9.46 5.48
CA THR A 152 14.71 8.70 4.23
C THR A 152 16.01 7.93 3.97
N ASN A 153 15.90 6.63 3.76
CA ASN A 153 17.00 5.76 3.37
C ASN A 153 16.44 4.57 2.60
N PHE A 154 16.66 4.51 1.29
CA PHE A 154 16.10 3.45 0.46
C PHE A 154 17.06 3.03 -0.66
N ASN A 155 16.87 1.81 -1.12
CA ASN A 155 17.46 1.28 -2.34
C ASN A 155 16.53 1.54 -3.54
N GLY A 156 17.08 1.47 -4.75
CA GLY A 156 16.30 1.64 -5.97
C GLY A 156 15.86 3.07 -6.23
N THR A 157 14.65 3.24 -6.75
CA THR A 157 14.12 4.54 -7.21
C THR A 157 12.73 4.82 -6.67
N VAL A 158 12.38 6.11 -6.64
CA VAL A 158 11.03 6.61 -6.35
C VAL A 158 10.62 7.53 -7.48
N THR A 159 9.49 7.25 -8.12
CA THR A 159 8.97 8.06 -9.24
C THR A 159 7.55 8.52 -8.97
N ALA A 160 7.26 9.80 -9.23
CA ALA A 160 5.89 10.31 -9.16
C ALA A 160 5.03 9.66 -10.26
N LYS A 161 3.80 9.30 -9.93
CA LYS A 161 2.83 8.73 -10.88
C LYS A 161 1.70 9.66 -11.21
N LYS A 162 1.16 10.34 -10.22
CA LYS A 162 0.13 11.35 -10.40
C LYS A 162 0.01 12.24 -9.16
N ILE A 163 -0.55 13.41 -9.34
CA ILE A 163 -0.98 14.31 -8.29
C ILE A 163 -2.45 14.62 -8.54
N ASP A 164 -3.29 14.38 -7.53
CA ASP A 164 -4.71 14.68 -7.56
C ASP A 164 -5.01 15.85 -6.63
N ILE A 165 -6.03 16.64 -6.99
CA ILE A 165 -6.56 17.71 -6.16
C ILE A 165 -8.07 17.54 -6.06
N THR A 166 -8.58 17.61 -4.83
CA THR A 166 -10.01 17.61 -4.57
C THR A 166 -10.35 18.74 -3.63
N GLN A 167 -11.29 19.58 -4.00
CA GLN A 167 -11.87 20.59 -3.13
C GLN A 167 -13.30 20.20 -2.76
N ILE A 168 -13.61 20.22 -1.47
CA ILE A 168 -14.91 19.83 -0.93
C ILE A 168 -15.40 20.93 0.00
N ASN A 169 -16.62 21.40 -0.20
CA ASN A 169 -17.26 22.31 0.74
C ASN A 169 -17.47 21.59 2.07
N SER A 170 -16.92 22.12 3.16
CA SER A 170 -16.95 21.49 4.48
C SER A 170 -18.35 21.47 5.11
N LEU A 171 -19.29 22.28 4.62
CA LEU A 171 -20.65 22.36 5.13
C LEU A 171 -21.62 21.46 4.33
N THR A 172 -21.48 21.47 2.98
CA THR A 172 -22.43 20.75 2.09
C THR A 172 -21.89 19.41 1.60
N SER A 173 -20.60 19.15 1.77
CA SER A 173 -19.88 17.99 1.20
C SER A 173 -19.88 17.94 -0.33
N GLU A 174 -20.24 19.03 -1.00
CA GLU A 174 -20.18 19.13 -2.46
C GLU A 174 -18.76 19.35 -2.96
N THR A 175 -18.42 18.73 -4.07
CA THR A 175 -17.15 18.96 -4.75
C THR A 175 -17.15 20.35 -5.40
N ILE A 176 -16.07 21.09 -5.22
CA ILE A 176 -15.84 22.41 -5.79
C ILE A 176 -14.87 22.29 -6.97
N ASP A 177 -15.07 23.08 -7.99
CA ASP A 177 -14.18 23.16 -9.14
C ASP A 177 -12.74 23.56 -8.75
N ASN A 178 -11.76 22.89 -9.34
CA ASN A 178 -10.33 23.10 -9.09
C ASN A 178 -9.68 24.13 -10.05
N SER A 179 -10.43 24.80 -10.90
CA SER A 179 -9.90 25.72 -11.93
C SER A 179 -9.04 26.87 -11.37
N ASN A 180 -9.15 27.15 -10.07
CA ASN A 180 -8.37 28.17 -9.37
C ASN A 180 -7.05 27.65 -8.77
N LEU A 181 -6.72 26.37 -8.99
CA LEU A 181 -5.49 25.73 -8.51
C LEU A 181 -4.69 25.20 -9.69
N ASN A 182 -3.39 25.38 -9.64
CA ASN A 182 -2.46 24.86 -10.63
C ASN A 182 -1.44 23.96 -9.95
N ILE A 183 -1.12 22.84 -10.60
CA ILE A 183 -0.07 21.92 -10.18
C ILE A 183 1.15 22.15 -11.06
N TYR A 184 2.30 22.27 -10.43
CA TYR A 184 3.59 22.40 -11.07
C TYR A 184 4.52 21.30 -10.59
N ILE A 185 5.29 20.72 -11.50
CA ILE A 185 6.32 19.71 -11.20
C ILE A 185 7.68 20.17 -11.70
N THR A 186 8.75 19.72 -11.07
CA THR A 186 10.12 19.98 -11.50
C THR A 186 11.00 18.74 -11.28
N ASN A 187 12.05 18.61 -12.10
CA ASN A 187 13.09 17.60 -11.95
C ASN A 187 14.43 18.21 -11.47
N GLN A 188 14.42 19.49 -11.08
CA GLN A 188 15.64 20.19 -10.70
C GLN A 188 16.08 19.85 -9.28
N GLU A 189 17.29 19.29 -9.14
CA GLU A 189 17.89 18.95 -7.84
C GLU A 189 18.06 20.17 -6.92
N SER A 190 18.32 21.36 -7.49
CA SER A 190 18.47 22.60 -6.74
C SER A 190 17.23 22.98 -5.92
N VAL A 191 16.05 22.51 -6.32
CA VAL A 191 14.79 22.78 -5.59
C VAL A 191 14.75 22.04 -4.25
N ARG A 192 15.48 20.93 -4.11
CA ARG A 192 15.49 20.12 -2.88
C ARG A 192 16.01 20.88 -1.65
N THR A 193 16.88 21.86 -1.84
CA THR A 193 17.55 22.58 -0.74
C THR A 193 17.42 24.09 -0.76
N GLY A 194 17.01 24.66 -1.88
CA GLY A 194 17.07 26.12 -2.09
C GLY A 194 15.72 26.82 -2.19
N VAL A 195 14.61 26.07 -2.28
CA VAL A 195 13.28 26.65 -2.55
C VAL A 195 12.35 26.35 -1.38
N THR A 196 11.50 27.30 -1.06
CA THR A 196 10.45 27.16 -0.04
C THR A 196 9.10 27.62 -0.60
N ALA A 197 8.01 27.36 0.11
CA ALA A 197 6.68 27.86 -0.28
C ALA A 197 6.58 29.39 -0.30
N LYS A 198 7.58 30.12 0.23
CA LYS A 198 7.65 31.60 0.21
C LYS A 198 8.20 32.20 -1.07
N ASP A 199 8.81 31.36 -1.93
CA ASP A 199 9.48 31.86 -3.11
C ASP A 199 8.47 32.47 -4.08
N GLU A 200 8.64 33.75 -4.39
CA GLU A 200 7.76 34.48 -5.30
C GLU A 200 7.76 33.89 -6.71
N ASP A 201 8.84 33.18 -7.08
CA ASP A 201 9.02 32.56 -8.38
C ASP A 201 8.55 31.07 -8.42
N LEU A 202 7.97 30.58 -7.33
CA LEU A 202 7.44 29.22 -7.27
C LEU A 202 6.41 29.01 -8.40
N GLY A 203 6.64 28.00 -9.23
CA GLY A 203 5.79 27.69 -10.38
C GLY A 203 5.91 28.65 -11.58
N LYS A 204 6.70 29.74 -11.49
CA LYS A 204 6.75 30.81 -12.53
C LYS A 204 7.95 30.73 -13.45
N THR A 205 9.00 29.99 -13.07
CA THR A 205 10.23 29.90 -13.87
C THR A 205 10.18 28.73 -14.84
N SER A 206 11.09 28.72 -15.82
CA SER A 206 11.19 27.67 -16.85
C SER A 206 11.56 26.28 -16.30
N ILE A 207 11.91 26.17 -15.02
CA ILE A 207 12.18 24.88 -14.39
C ILE A 207 10.91 24.15 -13.93
N TRP A 208 9.76 24.79 -13.95
CA TRP A 208 8.47 24.26 -13.57
C TRP A 208 7.60 23.94 -14.79
N ASN A 209 7.02 22.76 -14.81
CA ASN A 209 6.07 22.31 -15.83
C ASN A 209 4.69 22.13 -15.17
N THR A 210 3.63 22.58 -15.84
CA THR A 210 2.26 22.36 -15.37
C THR A 210 1.80 20.95 -15.70
N VAL A 211 1.00 20.37 -14.80
CA VAL A 211 0.29 19.09 -15.01
C VAL A 211 -1.16 19.25 -14.57
N ALA A 212 -2.07 18.52 -15.23
CA ALA A 212 -3.47 18.49 -14.80
C ALA A 212 -3.65 17.56 -13.58
N PRO A 213 -4.66 17.84 -12.70
CA PRO A 213 -5.02 16.90 -11.65
C PRO A 213 -5.32 15.52 -12.20
N GLY A 214 -4.74 14.46 -11.59
CA GLY A 214 -4.90 13.08 -12.01
C GLY A 214 -4.15 12.66 -13.28
N GLU A 215 -3.48 13.59 -13.95
CA GLU A 215 -2.65 13.28 -15.12
C GLU A 215 -1.49 12.36 -14.74
N SER A 216 -1.20 11.38 -15.61
CA SER A 216 -0.08 10.48 -15.43
C SER A 216 1.25 11.20 -15.62
N ILE A 217 2.12 11.13 -14.60
CA ILE A 217 3.46 11.72 -14.64
C ILE A 217 4.42 10.63 -15.14
N ASN A 218 5.11 10.93 -16.26
CA ASN A 218 6.06 10.03 -16.92
C ASN A 218 7.50 10.56 -16.88
N SER A 219 7.79 11.51 -15.99
CA SER A 219 9.12 12.11 -15.82
C SER A 219 9.60 11.95 -14.39
N ASP A 220 10.91 11.99 -14.21
CA ASP A 220 11.51 12.12 -12.88
C ASP A 220 11.10 13.46 -12.27
N VAL A 221 10.60 13.41 -11.05
CA VAL A 221 10.13 14.59 -10.31
C VAL A 221 10.89 14.66 -9.00
N THR A 222 11.47 15.82 -8.70
CA THR A 222 12.15 16.10 -7.42
C THR A 222 11.24 16.81 -6.43
N ALA A 223 10.31 17.64 -6.95
CA ALA A 223 9.34 18.39 -6.17
C ALA A 223 8.11 18.74 -7.00
N TYR A 224 7.01 18.97 -6.30
CA TYR A 224 5.83 19.58 -6.91
C TYR A 224 5.36 20.81 -6.09
N ALA A 225 4.64 21.70 -6.74
CA ALA A 225 3.99 22.82 -6.11
C ALA A 225 2.51 22.87 -6.50
N VAL A 226 1.67 23.34 -5.57
CA VAL A 226 0.26 23.63 -5.82
C VAL A 226 0.01 25.09 -5.44
N ILE A 227 -0.46 25.88 -6.40
CA ILE A 227 -0.58 27.32 -6.24
C ILE A 227 -1.98 27.78 -6.70
N GLY A 228 -2.60 28.65 -5.92
CA GLY A 228 -3.88 29.24 -6.31
C GLY A 228 -4.75 29.69 -5.16
N LYS A 229 -6.04 29.44 -5.25
CA LYS A 229 -7.04 29.91 -4.30
C LYS A 229 -7.84 28.75 -3.73
N ILE A 230 -8.14 28.81 -2.42
CA ILE A 230 -9.05 27.86 -1.77
C ILE A 230 -10.34 28.61 -1.43
N ALA A 231 -11.47 28.12 -1.90
CA ALA A 231 -12.77 28.74 -1.65
C ALA A 231 -13.09 28.82 -0.14
N ALA A 232 -14.06 29.67 0.21
CA ALA A 232 -14.57 29.77 1.58
C ALA A 232 -15.14 28.41 2.05
N ARG A 233 -14.99 28.09 3.33
CA ARG A 233 -15.52 26.86 3.94
C ARG A 233 -15.15 25.59 3.18
N THR A 234 -13.91 25.51 2.67
CA THR A 234 -13.45 24.42 1.79
C THR A 234 -12.33 23.63 2.42
N ARG A 235 -12.40 22.31 2.27
CA ARG A 235 -11.30 21.39 2.48
C ARG A 235 -10.67 21.06 1.12
N LEU A 236 -9.40 21.40 0.99
CA LEU A 236 -8.55 21.01 -0.13
C LEU A 236 -7.74 19.78 0.26
N GLU A 237 -7.82 18.72 -0.53
CA GLU A 237 -7.00 17.53 -0.44
C GLU A 237 -6.09 17.45 -1.67
N ILE A 238 -4.79 17.24 -1.43
CA ILE A 238 -3.76 17.06 -2.46
C ILE A 238 -3.14 15.70 -2.23
N ASP A 239 -3.38 14.79 -3.15
CA ASP A 239 -2.90 13.41 -3.10
C ASP A 239 -1.73 13.23 -4.07
N ILE A 240 -0.58 12.73 -3.58
CA ILE A 240 0.57 12.37 -4.40
C ILE A 240 0.81 10.87 -4.32
N TYR A 241 0.94 10.24 -5.48
CA TYR A 241 1.22 8.81 -5.62
C TYR A 241 2.61 8.61 -6.21
N LEU A 242 3.44 7.86 -5.47
CA LEU A 242 4.82 7.56 -5.84
C LEU A 242 4.99 6.05 -6.00
N GLN A 243 5.62 5.62 -7.07
CA GLN A 243 5.99 4.23 -7.29
C GLN A 243 7.43 4.01 -6.83
N THR A 244 7.63 3.04 -5.95
CA THR A 244 8.97 2.54 -5.61
C THR A 244 9.36 1.43 -6.57
N ASN A 245 10.67 1.29 -6.83
CA ASN A 245 11.20 0.20 -7.65
C ASN A 245 12.60 -0.18 -7.16
N GLY A 246 12.83 -1.48 -6.92
CA GLY A 246 14.11 -2.01 -6.41
C GLY A 246 14.39 -1.67 -4.95
N ASN A 247 13.38 -1.25 -4.19
CA ASN A 247 13.47 -1.07 -2.75
C ASN A 247 13.56 -2.41 -2.02
N LYS A 248 14.08 -2.40 -0.80
CA LYS A 248 14.34 -3.59 0.02
C LYS A 248 13.62 -3.52 1.36
N PRO A 249 13.43 -4.67 2.03
CA PRO A 249 12.98 -4.68 3.43
C PRO A 249 13.83 -3.75 4.30
N SER A 250 13.19 -3.03 5.22
CA SER A 250 13.76 -2.01 6.10
C SER A 250 14.09 -0.66 5.44
N ASP A 251 13.88 -0.50 4.14
CA ASP A 251 13.95 0.82 3.51
C ASP A 251 12.89 1.76 4.11
N THR A 252 13.23 3.03 4.20
CA THR A 252 12.39 4.04 4.84
C THR A 252 12.21 5.25 3.94
N TYR A 253 10.99 5.82 3.97
CA TYR A 253 10.64 7.03 3.23
C TYR A 253 9.97 8.02 4.18
N LYS A 254 10.43 9.26 4.15
CA LYS A 254 9.82 10.37 4.87
C LYS A 254 9.63 11.55 3.93
N ASN A 255 8.48 12.17 3.97
CA ASN A 255 8.18 13.29 3.10
C ASN A 255 7.90 14.56 3.93
N SER A 256 8.29 15.71 3.39
CA SER A 256 8.02 17.01 3.98
C SER A 256 7.48 17.96 2.92
N ALA A 257 6.58 18.83 3.37
CA ALA A 257 6.07 19.91 2.56
C ALA A 257 6.09 21.22 3.35
N SER A 258 6.15 22.33 2.66
CA SER A 258 5.88 23.65 3.22
C SER A 258 4.71 24.29 2.49
N ALA A 259 3.87 25.02 3.22
CA ALA A 259 2.78 25.77 2.62
C ALA A 259 2.79 27.21 3.12
N GLN A 260 2.40 28.12 2.24
CA GLN A 260 2.12 29.53 2.57
C GLN A 260 0.62 29.77 2.40
N ILE A 261 0.02 30.32 3.45
CA ILE A 261 -1.37 30.76 3.45
C ILE A 261 -1.39 32.24 3.88
N ASN A 262 -1.83 33.13 2.99
CA ASN A 262 -1.89 34.55 3.28
C ASN A 262 -0.57 35.13 3.86
N LYS A 263 0.57 34.70 3.29
CA LYS A 263 1.95 35.11 3.66
C LYS A 263 2.51 34.50 4.95
N GLU A 264 1.76 33.66 5.66
CA GLU A 264 2.28 32.84 6.76
C GLU A 264 2.73 31.48 6.22
N THR A 265 3.90 31.00 6.65
CA THR A 265 4.48 29.77 6.13
C THR A 265 4.64 28.76 7.24
N GLU A 266 4.20 27.55 6.94
CA GLU A 266 4.27 26.41 7.84
C GLU A 266 4.93 25.20 7.13
N ALA A 267 5.71 24.43 7.88
CA ALA A 267 6.31 23.19 7.42
C ALA A 267 5.55 21.97 7.99
N MET A 268 5.41 20.96 7.17
CA MET A 268 4.76 19.72 7.53
C MET A 268 5.66 18.54 7.20
N GLU A 269 5.65 17.54 8.08
CA GLU A 269 6.36 16.27 7.83
C GLU A 269 5.40 15.09 8.02
N THR A 270 5.65 14.02 7.25
CA THR A 270 4.95 12.74 7.46
C THR A 270 5.70 11.87 8.45
N PRO A 271 5.04 10.84 9.02
CA PRO A 271 5.73 9.70 9.60
C PRO A 271 6.63 9.01 8.58
N VAL A 272 7.53 8.18 9.09
CA VAL A 272 8.36 7.32 8.24
C VAL A 272 7.50 6.18 7.69
N ILE A 273 7.57 5.96 6.38
CA ILE A 273 7.04 4.76 5.72
C ILE A 273 8.13 3.69 5.76
N THR A 274 7.78 2.48 6.13
CA THR A 274 8.69 1.33 6.15
C THR A 274 8.32 0.31 5.08
N VAL A 275 9.34 -0.32 4.49
CA VAL A 275 9.16 -1.46 3.60
C VAL A 275 9.17 -2.74 4.41
N GLN A 276 8.13 -3.55 4.26
CA GLN A 276 8.03 -4.86 4.90
C GLN A 276 8.39 -5.98 3.93
N ASP A 277 9.04 -7.01 4.48
CA ASP A 277 9.22 -8.29 3.84
C ASP A 277 7.93 -9.10 4.03
N VAL A 278 7.06 -9.06 3.04
CA VAL A 278 5.84 -9.88 3.04
C VAL A 278 6.14 -11.16 2.28
N LYS A 279 6.30 -12.24 3.04
CA LYS A 279 6.53 -13.57 2.47
C LYS A 279 5.24 -14.12 1.89
N ARG A 280 5.24 -14.34 0.59
CA ARG A 280 4.18 -15.01 -0.14
C ARG A 280 4.66 -16.36 -0.60
N SER A 281 3.73 -17.31 -0.63
CA SER A 281 4.00 -18.65 -1.12
C SER A 281 2.90 -19.12 -2.06
N LEU A 282 3.24 -20.02 -2.95
CA LEU A 282 2.32 -20.68 -3.86
C LEU A 282 2.67 -22.15 -3.92
N SER A 283 1.68 -23.02 -3.78
CA SER A 283 1.85 -24.47 -3.81
C SER A 283 0.82 -25.14 -4.70
N GLY A 284 1.09 -26.36 -5.05
CA GLY A 284 0.15 -27.19 -5.80
C GLY A 284 0.61 -28.63 -5.84
N LYS A 285 -0.14 -29.46 -6.56
CA LYS A 285 0.07 -30.90 -6.66
C LYS A 285 -0.01 -31.36 -8.11
N VAL A 286 0.83 -32.32 -8.47
CA VAL A 286 0.81 -32.98 -9.79
C VAL A 286 0.47 -34.44 -9.60
N TRP A 287 -0.52 -34.94 -10.35
CA TRP A 287 -0.98 -36.33 -10.29
C TRP A 287 -1.24 -36.87 -11.68
N PHE A 288 -1.41 -38.19 -11.76
CA PHE A 288 -1.81 -38.89 -12.96
C PHE A 288 -3.32 -39.12 -12.95
N ASP A 289 -4.03 -38.42 -13.82
CA ASP A 289 -5.49 -38.51 -13.96
C ASP A 289 -5.84 -39.77 -14.78
N GLU A 290 -6.06 -40.89 -14.09
CA GLU A 290 -6.27 -42.20 -14.70
C GLU A 290 -7.63 -42.27 -15.41
N ASN A 291 -8.65 -41.64 -14.85
CA ASN A 291 -10.02 -41.67 -15.37
C ASN A 291 -10.31 -40.54 -16.37
N LYS A 292 -9.40 -39.57 -16.53
CA LYS A 292 -9.46 -38.42 -17.44
C LYS A 292 -10.62 -37.46 -17.12
N ASP A 293 -11.00 -37.34 -15.85
CA ASP A 293 -12.07 -36.45 -15.42
C ASP A 293 -11.61 -35.03 -15.04
N GLY A 294 -10.30 -34.78 -14.97
CA GLY A 294 -9.69 -33.51 -14.64
C GLY A 294 -9.72 -33.15 -13.16
N ILE A 295 -10.02 -34.11 -12.30
CA ILE A 295 -10.16 -33.96 -10.85
C ILE A 295 -9.26 -34.99 -10.17
N ILE A 296 -8.55 -34.62 -9.09
CA ILE A 296 -7.80 -35.56 -8.30
C ILE A 296 -8.75 -36.46 -7.49
N ASN A 297 -8.63 -37.76 -7.65
CA ASN A 297 -9.44 -38.75 -6.98
C ASN A 297 -8.59 -39.62 -6.04
N ASP A 298 -9.25 -40.23 -5.04
CA ASP A 298 -8.58 -41.19 -4.15
C ASP A 298 -8.04 -42.37 -4.92
N GLY A 299 -6.74 -42.64 -4.76
CA GLY A 299 -6.06 -43.77 -5.39
C GLY A 299 -5.33 -43.45 -6.69
N GLU A 300 -5.47 -42.23 -7.23
CA GLU A 300 -4.68 -41.78 -8.37
C GLU A 300 -3.20 -41.59 -8.02
N GLU A 301 -2.31 -41.88 -8.97
CA GLU A 301 -0.87 -41.83 -8.78
C GLU A 301 -0.40 -40.35 -8.65
N LEU A 302 0.31 -40.04 -7.57
CA LEU A 302 0.95 -38.76 -7.37
C LEU A 302 2.31 -38.74 -8.08
N LEU A 303 2.54 -37.70 -8.92
CA LEU A 303 3.72 -37.68 -9.78
C LEU A 303 4.88 -36.91 -9.14
N SER A 304 5.94 -37.61 -8.78
CA SER A 304 7.17 -37.01 -8.29
C SER A 304 8.15 -36.63 -9.40
N ASN A 305 9.09 -35.73 -9.07
CA ASN A 305 10.17 -35.27 -9.96
C ASN A 305 9.72 -34.57 -11.25
N VAL A 306 8.49 -34.05 -11.29
CA VAL A 306 7.99 -33.20 -12.38
C VAL A 306 8.53 -31.78 -12.17
N THR A 307 9.13 -31.22 -13.23
CA THR A 307 9.65 -29.84 -13.17
C THR A 307 8.51 -28.83 -13.23
N VAL A 308 8.49 -27.91 -12.29
CA VAL A 308 7.50 -26.82 -12.20
C VAL A 308 8.24 -25.47 -12.14
N THR A 309 7.84 -24.52 -12.96
CA THR A 309 8.46 -23.20 -13.07
C THR A 309 7.44 -22.12 -12.81
N LEU A 310 7.81 -21.13 -11.99
CA LEU A 310 7.05 -19.91 -11.75
C LEU A 310 7.53 -18.81 -12.71
N ILE A 311 6.61 -18.17 -13.41
CA ILE A 311 6.89 -17.07 -14.32
C ILE A 311 5.92 -15.92 -14.08
N ASN A 312 6.34 -14.69 -14.40
CA ASN A 312 5.47 -13.53 -14.42
C ASN A 312 4.41 -13.65 -15.52
N GLU A 313 3.35 -12.83 -15.43
CA GLU A 313 2.28 -12.79 -16.44
C GLU A 313 2.81 -12.57 -17.87
N ASP A 314 3.85 -11.75 -18.03
CA ASP A 314 4.50 -11.44 -19.31
C ASP A 314 5.45 -12.54 -19.82
N GLY A 315 5.64 -13.63 -19.05
CA GLY A 315 6.52 -14.75 -19.38
C GLY A 315 7.97 -14.59 -18.94
N THR A 316 8.33 -13.49 -18.28
CA THR A 316 9.66 -13.32 -17.70
C THR A 316 9.82 -14.19 -16.43
N PRO A 317 11.06 -14.55 -16.03
CA PRO A 317 11.28 -15.27 -14.77
C PRO A 317 10.73 -14.51 -13.57
N ALA A 318 10.05 -15.22 -12.66
CA ALA A 318 9.63 -14.67 -11.38
C ALA A 318 10.84 -14.40 -10.47
N ILE A 319 10.76 -13.36 -9.65
CA ILE A 319 11.79 -12.98 -8.68
C ILE A 319 11.27 -13.05 -7.25
N ASP A 320 12.17 -13.31 -6.32
CA ASP A 320 11.90 -13.26 -4.89
C ASP A 320 11.99 -11.83 -4.32
N ASN A 321 11.77 -11.69 -3.02
CA ASN A 321 11.88 -10.42 -2.31
C ASN A 321 13.30 -9.83 -2.28
N SER A 322 14.32 -10.61 -2.60
CA SER A 322 15.71 -10.14 -2.71
C SER A 322 16.06 -9.65 -4.13
N GLY A 323 15.17 -9.91 -5.10
CA GLY A 323 15.35 -9.62 -6.51
C GLY A 323 16.04 -10.75 -7.29
N ASP A 324 16.27 -11.90 -6.66
CA ASP A 324 16.84 -13.07 -7.30
C ASP A 324 15.77 -13.89 -8.02
N VAL A 325 16.15 -14.54 -9.13
CA VAL A 325 15.21 -15.38 -9.88
C VAL A 325 14.81 -16.60 -9.04
N ILE A 326 13.50 -16.82 -8.89
CA ILE A 326 12.97 -18.02 -8.23
C ILE A 326 13.26 -19.23 -9.12
N PRO A 327 14.04 -20.20 -8.64
CA PRO A 327 14.40 -21.36 -9.45
C PRO A 327 13.18 -22.26 -9.70
N ALA A 328 13.21 -23.00 -10.81
CA ALA A 328 12.28 -24.09 -11.02
C ALA A 328 12.40 -25.12 -9.88
N THR A 329 11.27 -25.64 -9.43
CA THR A 329 11.19 -26.69 -8.41
C THR A 329 10.78 -28.04 -9.04
N LYS A 330 10.89 -29.10 -8.27
CA LYS A 330 10.40 -30.42 -8.66
C LYS A 330 9.40 -30.92 -7.63
N THR A 331 8.38 -31.62 -8.12
CA THR A 331 7.42 -32.26 -7.23
C THR A 331 8.10 -33.30 -6.35
N ASP A 332 7.65 -33.43 -5.11
CA ASP A 332 8.08 -34.43 -4.14
C ASP A 332 7.39 -35.81 -4.35
N SER A 333 7.57 -36.75 -3.42
CA SER A 333 6.94 -38.07 -3.47
C SER A 333 5.41 -38.05 -3.37
N ASN A 334 4.84 -36.93 -2.88
CA ASN A 334 3.39 -36.72 -2.78
C ASN A 334 2.84 -35.87 -3.96
N GLY A 335 3.67 -35.66 -4.98
CA GLY A 335 3.34 -34.81 -6.11
C GLY A 335 3.29 -33.31 -5.78
N ASP A 336 3.70 -32.90 -4.58
CA ASP A 336 3.60 -31.52 -4.13
C ASP A 336 4.77 -30.68 -4.63
N TYR A 337 4.49 -29.43 -5.04
CA TYR A 337 5.49 -28.41 -5.33
C TYR A 337 5.20 -27.15 -4.55
N TYR A 338 6.23 -26.32 -4.34
CA TYR A 338 6.15 -25.15 -3.49
C TYR A 338 7.09 -24.05 -3.97
N PHE A 339 6.60 -22.78 -3.96
CA PHE A 339 7.38 -21.57 -4.18
C PHE A 339 7.22 -20.63 -2.99
N GLU A 340 8.29 -20.02 -2.54
CA GLU A 340 8.34 -19.13 -1.38
C GLU A 340 8.94 -17.76 -1.72
N ASP A 341 8.84 -16.85 -0.77
CA ASP A 341 9.45 -15.52 -0.80
C ASP A 341 9.10 -14.67 -2.03
N MET A 342 7.94 -14.91 -2.61
CA MET A 342 7.48 -14.25 -3.83
C MET A 342 7.12 -12.77 -3.58
N VAL A 343 7.48 -11.88 -4.52
CA VAL A 343 6.97 -10.50 -4.53
C VAL A 343 5.49 -10.47 -4.92
N LYS A 344 4.81 -9.35 -4.66
CA LYS A 344 3.43 -9.17 -5.14
C LYS A 344 3.44 -8.90 -6.65
N ALA A 345 2.99 -9.88 -7.42
CA ALA A 345 2.86 -9.80 -8.87
C ALA A 345 1.79 -10.77 -9.36
N ASN A 346 1.47 -10.69 -10.64
CA ASN A 346 0.66 -11.68 -11.34
C ASN A 346 1.56 -12.77 -11.90
N TYR A 347 1.21 -14.02 -11.65
CA TYR A 347 2.03 -15.16 -12.02
C TYR A 347 1.31 -16.15 -12.92
N LYS A 348 2.11 -16.98 -13.60
CA LYS A 348 1.69 -18.23 -14.20
C LYS A 348 2.61 -19.33 -13.72
N ILE A 349 2.08 -20.55 -13.63
CA ILE A 349 2.87 -21.76 -13.36
C ILE A 349 2.98 -22.52 -14.65
N LYS A 350 4.18 -22.97 -14.96
CA LYS A 350 4.47 -23.88 -16.07
C LYS A 350 4.89 -25.25 -15.51
N VAL A 351 4.32 -26.32 -16.01
CA VAL A 351 4.73 -27.69 -15.74
C VAL A 351 5.38 -28.28 -16.98
N GLU A 352 6.44 -29.08 -16.81
CA GLU A 352 7.12 -29.72 -17.95
C GLU A 352 6.67 -31.19 -18.07
N VAL A 353 5.88 -31.48 -19.09
CA VAL A 353 5.52 -32.84 -19.48
C VAL A 353 6.57 -33.34 -20.46
N THR A 354 7.53 -34.14 -19.99
CA THR A 354 8.63 -34.69 -20.80
C THR A 354 8.30 -35.99 -21.46
N ASP A 355 7.30 -36.71 -20.96
CA ASP A 355 6.83 -38.00 -21.48
C ASP A 355 5.86 -37.75 -22.65
N SER A 356 6.24 -38.13 -23.86
CA SER A 356 5.44 -37.98 -25.05
C SER A 356 4.12 -38.76 -25.06
N GLU A 357 3.97 -39.69 -24.15
CA GLU A 357 2.71 -40.46 -23.95
C GLU A 357 1.75 -39.76 -22.98
N LYS A 358 2.14 -38.63 -22.41
CA LYS A 358 1.35 -37.87 -21.44
C LYS A 358 0.97 -36.49 -21.98
N GLU A 359 -0.20 -36.04 -21.61
CA GLU A 359 -0.69 -34.72 -21.93
C GLU A 359 -1.42 -34.09 -20.74
N ILE A 360 -1.65 -32.78 -20.76
CA ILE A 360 -2.45 -32.11 -19.74
C ILE A 360 -3.92 -32.52 -19.88
N THR A 361 -4.53 -32.92 -18.77
CA THR A 361 -5.93 -33.30 -18.70
C THR A 361 -6.89 -32.09 -18.78
N ILE A 362 -8.19 -32.34 -18.58
CA ILE A 362 -9.25 -31.34 -18.67
C ILE A 362 -9.07 -30.25 -17.61
N LYS A 363 -9.01 -29.01 -18.05
CA LYS A 363 -8.88 -27.84 -17.17
C LYS A 363 -10.22 -27.47 -16.55
N ASN A 364 -10.21 -27.08 -15.26
CA ASN A 364 -11.36 -26.58 -14.50
C ASN A 364 -12.57 -27.54 -14.50
N ALA A 365 -12.34 -28.83 -14.47
CA ALA A 365 -13.40 -29.83 -14.40
C ALA A 365 -14.13 -29.77 -13.04
N GLY A 366 -15.42 -30.03 -13.06
CA GLY A 366 -16.25 -30.04 -11.84
C GLY A 366 -16.44 -28.66 -11.21
N THR A 367 -17.01 -28.65 -10.01
CA THR A 367 -17.34 -27.40 -9.27
C THR A 367 -16.35 -27.08 -8.14
N ASN A 368 -15.58 -28.07 -7.69
CA ASN A 368 -14.58 -27.86 -6.64
C ASN A 368 -13.25 -27.42 -7.28
N GLN A 369 -12.90 -26.15 -7.06
CA GLN A 369 -11.70 -25.52 -7.63
C GLN A 369 -10.40 -25.95 -6.93
N GLU A 370 -10.47 -26.60 -5.77
CA GLU A 370 -9.28 -27.03 -5.00
C GLU A 370 -8.67 -28.33 -5.52
N ILE A 371 -9.47 -29.14 -6.20
CA ILE A 371 -9.08 -30.51 -6.62
C ILE A 371 -9.04 -30.69 -8.14
N ASN A 372 -9.27 -29.66 -8.94
CA ASN A 372 -9.28 -29.78 -10.39
C ASN A 372 -8.02 -29.18 -11.03
N SER A 373 -7.72 -29.63 -12.26
CA SER A 373 -6.61 -29.11 -13.05
C SER A 373 -6.79 -27.64 -13.40
N LYS A 374 -5.72 -26.84 -13.23
CA LYS A 374 -5.65 -25.40 -13.61
C LYS A 374 -4.85 -25.17 -14.89
N PHE A 375 -4.28 -26.20 -15.49
CA PHE A 375 -3.37 -26.10 -16.63
C PHE A 375 -4.11 -26.25 -17.96
N ASN A 376 -3.64 -25.48 -18.94
CA ASN A 376 -4.06 -25.60 -20.33
C ASN A 376 -3.12 -26.54 -21.12
N LYS A 377 -3.45 -26.77 -22.41
CA LYS A 377 -2.64 -27.64 -23.29
C LYS A 377 -1.21 -27.10 -23.54
N ASP A 378 -0.96 -25.82 -23.28
CA ASP A 378 0.36 -25.21 -23.35
C ASP A 378 1.18 -25.44 -22.08
N GLN A 379 0.70 -26.32 -21.19
CA GLN A 379 1.33 -26.70 -19.92
C GLN A 379 1.46 -25.52 -18.95
N MET A 380 0.57 -24.52 -19.05
CA MET A 380 0.55 -23.33 -18.21
C MET A 380 -0.83 -23.10 -17.57
N THR A 381 -0.81 -22.45 -16.41
CA THR A 381 -2.04 -21.93 -15.78
C THR A 381 -2.50 -20.66 -16.48
N ASP A 382 -3.75 -20.24 -16.17
CA ASP A 382 -4.13 -18.84 -16.37
C ASP A 382 -3.32 -17.94 -15.44
N VAL A 383 -3.48 -16.63 -15.59
CA VAL A 383 -2.87 -15.66 -14.70
C VAL A 383 -3.44 -15.81 -13.29
N ILE A 384 -2.55 -16.01 -12.33
CA ILE A 384 -2.87 -16.09 -10.90
C ILE A 384 -2.71 -14.67 -10.34
N THR A 385 -3.83 -14.04 -10.00
CA THR A 385 -3.88 -12.67 -9.46
C THR A 385 -3.95 -12.64 -7.94
N GLU A 386 -4.40 -13.73 -7.33
CA GLU A 386 -4.49 -13.90 -5.88
C GLU A 386 -3.56 -15.04 -5.45
N LEU A 387 -2.49 -14.69 -4.73
CA LEU A 387 -1.42 -15.62 -4.35
C LEU A 387 -1.83 -16.68 -3.31
N ASN A 388 -3.10 -16.69 -2.90
CA ASN A 388 -3.64 -17.68 -1.96
C ASN A 388 -4.32 -18.87 -2.66
N SER A 389 -4.35 -18.90 -3.98
CA SER A 389 -4.96 -20.02 -4.71
C SER A 389 -3.96 -21.16 -4.94
N VAL A 390 -4.31 -22.34 -4.50
CA VAL A 390 -3.56 -23.56 -4.81
C VAL A 390 -3.82 -23.93 -6.27
N ALA A 391 -2.78 -23.88 -7.11
CA ALA A 391 -2.87 -24.38 -8.47
C ALA A 391 -2.53 -25.87 -8.47
N SER A 392 -3.45 -26.72 -8.92
CA SER A 392 -3.26 -28.16 -8.98
C SER A 392 -3.21 -28.62 -10.43
N PRO A 393 -2.02 -28.90 -10.99
CA PRO A 393 -1.90 -29.46 -12.33
C PRO A 393 -2.16 -30.96 -12.35
N VAL A 394 -2.79 -31.41 -13.40
CA VAL A 394 -3.05 -32.82 -13.68
C VAL A 394 -2.42 -33.19 -15.01
N ILE A 395 -1.75 -34.34 -15.05
CA ILE A 395 -1.19 -34.92 -16.27
C ILE A 395 -1.88 -36.25 -16.50
N SER A 396 -2.53 -36.43 -17.66
CA SER A 396 -3.16 -37.70 -18.05
C SER A 396 -2.30 -38.46 -19.04
N LYS A 397 -2.40 -39.78 -19.02
CA LYS A 397 -1.83 -40.67 -20.01
C LYS A 397 -2.71 -40.70 -21.28
N ASN A 398 -2.11 -40.67 -22.44
CA ASN A 398 -2.81 -40.88 -23.73
C ASN A 398 -3.41 -42.27 -23.81
#